data_b1eece6c694cc4729c1e106c73fe4930
#
_entry.id   b1eece6c694cc4729c1e106c73fe4930
#
_cell.length_a   1.000
_cell.length_b   1.000
_cell.length_c   1.000
_cell.angle_alpha   90.00
_cell.angle_beta   90.00
_cell.angle_gamma   90.00
#
_symmetry.space_group_name_H-M   'P 1'
#
loop_
_entity.id
_entity.type
_entity.pdbx_description
1 polymer ?
#
loop_
_entity_poly.entity_id
_entity_poly.type
_entity_poly.pdbx_seq_one_letter_code
_entity_poly.pdbx_strand_id
1 'polypeptide(L)'
;MSSASKVTAKEPKRATARASASNSRPDNGERSDGISIGVILRFPADIAEELQRWRASFGDPMAAVVPAHITLVTTTMTKDWEATRTHVREIAGKQAPFTVTIAGTGSFRPVSPVVFLNVEDGFGECVNLHRQLQSGPLERELPFAYHPHVTVAHDVAPESLDEAEAVLKDYRATFPVASMGLYEHDDNGIWQLREELDFGTKPHDDRGQDGAADAS
;
A
#
# COMPACT_ATOMS: atom_id res chain seq x y z
N MET A 1 -8.11 -39.49 57.20
CA MET A 1 -8.59 -40.37 56.13
C MET A 1 -9.03 -39.44 55.01
N SER A 2 -8.15 -39.20 54.04
CA SER A 2 -8.44 -38.31 52.92
C SER A 2 -8.01 -39.03 51.64
N SER A 3 -8.99 -39.30 50.81
CA SER A 3 -8.84 -40.06 49.57
C SER A 3 -8.45 -39.11 48.42
N ALA A 4 -7.28 -39.32 47.83
CA ALA A 4 -6.79 -38.58 46.71
C ALA A 4 -7.24 -39.27 45.40
N SER A 5 -8.05 -38.61 44.59
CA SER A 5 -8.43 -39.07 43.25
C SER A 5 -7.32 -38.69 42.24
N LYS A 6 -6.76 -39.71 41.60
CA LYS A 6 -5.89 -39.57 40.45
C LYS A 6 -6.67 -39.21 39.20
N VAL A 7 -6.33 -38.08 38.57
CA VAL A 7 -6.78 -37.74 37.20
C VAL A 7 -5.68 -38.20 36.25
N THR A 8 -6.02 -39.14 35.36
CA THR A 8 -5.17 -39.63 34.29
C THR A 8 -5.24 -38.72 33.09
N ALA A 9 -4.13 -38.13 32.68
CA ALA A 9 -3.97 -37.37 31.48
C ALA A 9 -3.93 -38.29 30.24
N LYS A 10 -4.76 -37.97 29.24
CA LYS A 10 -4.87 -38.68 27.96
C LYS A 10 -3.94 -38.02 26.96
N GLU A 11 -2.95 -38.77 26.44
CA GLU A 11 -2.05 -38.31 25.38
C GLU A 11 -2.81 -38.04 24.05
N PRO A 12 -2.42 -36.99 23.26
CA PRO A 12 -2.95 -36.78 21.94
C PRO A 12 -2.19 -37.66 20.91
N LYS A 13 -2.95 -38.36 20.09
CA LYS A 13 -2.48 -39.19 18.99
C LYS A 13 -1.82 -38.33 17.90
N ARG A 14 -0.59 -38.75 17.54
CA ARG A 14 0.20 -38.31 16.39
C ARG A 14 -0.59 -38.59 15.09
N ALA A 15 -0.95 -37.51 14.32
CA ALA A 15 -1.42 -37.63 12.98
C ALA A 15 -0.23 -37.66 12.02
N THR A 16 -0.11 -38.74 11.28
CA THR A 16 0.89 -38.97 10.24
C THR A 16 0.57 -38.12 9.01
N ALA A 17 1.52 -37.28 8.60
CA ALA A 17 1.47 -36.58 7.34
C ALA A 17 1.56 -37.57 6.17
N ARG A 18 0.56 -37.54 5.30
CA ARG A 18 0.59 -38.21 3.99
C ARG A 18 0.86 -37.14 2.93
N ALA A 19 2.06 -37.19 2.35
CA ALA A 19 2.38 -36.50 1.12
C ALA A 19 1.56 -37.12 -0.02
N SER A 20 0.92 -36.28 -0.84
CA SER A 20 0.37 -36.71 -2.13
C SER A 20 0.21 -35.55 -3.10
N ALA A 21 0.98 -35.68 -4.15
CA ALA A 21 0.65 -35.43 -5.56
C ALA A 21 0.44 -33.99 -6.03
N SER A 22 1.44 -33.58 -6.81
CA SER A 22 1.33 -32.60 -7.90
C SER A 22 0.00 -32.74 -8.65
N ASN A 23 -0.84 -31.71 -8.60
CA ASN A 23 -1.95 -31.57 -9.52
C ASN A 23 -1.69 -30.32 -10.35
N SER A 24 -1.15 -30.56 -11.55
CA SER A 24 -1.10 -29.58 -12.65
C SER A 24 -2.55 -29.20 -12.98
N ARG A 25 -2.99 -28.02 -12.59
CA ARG A 25 -4.25 -27.46 -13.06
C ARG A 25 -4.09 -27.08 -14.53
N PRO A 26 -4.98 -27.47 -15.43
CA PRO A 26 -5.03 -26.95 -16.78
C PRO A 26 -5.41 -25.45 -16.70
N ASP A 27 -4.61 -24.62 -17.34
CA ASP A 27 -4.92 -23.26 -17.67
C ASP A 27 -6.02 -23.26 -18.73
N ASN A 28 -7.26 -23.03 -18.31
CA ASN A 28 -8.40 -22.51 -19.07
C ASN A 28 -9.68 -22.58 -18.21
N GLY A 29 -9.89 -21.53 -17.44
CA GLY A 29 -11.15 -21.22 -16.79
C GLY A 29 -11.29 -19.71 -16.72
N GLU A 30 -12.19 -19.14 -17.52
CA GLU A 30 -12.66 -17.77 -17.37
C GLU A 30 -12.98 -17.56 -15.89
N ARG A 31 -12.13 -16.76 -15.20
CA ARG A 31 -12.46 -16.27 -13.86
C ARG A 31 -13.65 -15.34 -14.03
N SER A 32 -14.84 -15.85 -13.75
CA SER A 32 -16.08 -15.07 -13.78
C SER A 32 -16.17 -14.04 -12.66
N ASP A 33 -15.28 -14.12 -11.69
CA ASP A 33 -15.15 -13.17 -10.59
C ASP A 33 -13.95 -12.26 -10.87
N GLY A 34 -14.19 -10.93 -10.92
CA GLY A 34 -13.17 -9.91 -11.25
C GLY A 34 -11.91 -10.04 -10.39
N ILE A 35 -10.84 -9.39 -10.85
CA ILE A 35 -9.55 -9.34 -10.15
C ILE A 35 -9.59 -8.19 -9.14
N SER A 36 -9.18 -8.46 -7.89
CA SER A 36 -9.05 -7.43 -6.85
C SER A 36 -7.68 -6.76 -6.96
N ILE A 37 -7.67 -5.43 -7.15
CA ILE A 37 -6.44 -4.67 -7.36
C ILE A 37 -6.27 -3.52 -6.36
N GLY A 38 -5.03 -3.08 -6.19
CA GLY A 38 -4.67 -1.83 -5.53
C GLY A 38 -3.53 -1.13 -6.25
N VAL A 39 -3.46 0.20 -6.11
CA VAL A 39 -2.34 0.99 -6.63
C VAL A 39 -1.75 1.80 -5.48
N ILE A 40 -0.43 1.72 -5.30
CA ILE A 40 0.27 2.38 -4.20
C ILE A 40 1.54 3.10 -4.66
N LEU A 41 1.96 4.11 -3.90
CA LEU A 41 3.31 4.65 -3.94
C LEU A 41 4.18 3.91 -2.93
N ARG A 42 5.32 3.43 -3.40
CA ARG A 42 6.32 2.74 -2.57
C ARG A 42 7.35 3.73 -2.06
N PHE A 43 8.00 3.38 -0.97
CA PHE A 43 9.03 4.19 -0.34
C PHE A 43 10.43 3.64 -0.61
N PRO A 44 11.49 4.47 -0.51
CA PRO A 44 12.86 4.00 -0.40
C PRO A 44 12.99 2.96 0.70
N ALA A 45 13.89 1.99 0.52
CA ALA A 45 13.99 0.83 1.39
C ALA A 45 14.26 1.20 2.87
N ASP A 46 15.12 2.18 3.11
CA ASP A 46 15.46 2.67 4.45
C ASP A 46 14.26 3.27 5.19
N ILE A 47 13.46 4.09 4.52
CA ILE A 47 12.21 4.66 5.06
C ILE A 47 11.17 3.56 5.31
N ALA A 48 11.01 2.66 4.33
CA ALA A 48 10.06 1.55 4.46
C ALA A 48 10.40 0.64 5.63
N GLU A 49 11.67 0.27 5.80
CA GLU A 49 12.15 -0.57 6.91
C GLU A 49 12.01 0.12 8.26
N GLU A 50 12.27 1.43 8.34
CA GLU A 50 12.07 2.20 9.57
C GLU A 50 10.60 2.18 9.99
N LEU A 51 9.70 2.51 9.07
CA LEU A 51 8.26 2.51 9.33
C LEU A 51 7.72 1.10 9.66
N GLN A 52 8.27 0.05 9.03
CA GLN A 52 7.92 -1.33 9.39
C GLN A 52 8.32 -1.68 10.82
N ARG A 53 9.51 -1.23 11.28
CA ARG A 53 9.92 -1.42 12.68
C ARG A 53 8.97 -0.72 13.65
N TRP A 54 8.54 0.51 13.34
CA TRP A 54 7.56 1.23 14.14
C TRP A 54 6.22 0.49 14.17
N ARG A 55 5.68 0.09 13.02
CA ARG A 55 4.43 -0.67 12.94
C ARG A 55 4.49 -1.96 13.77
N ALA A 56 5.58 -2.70 13.64
CA ALA A 56 5.79 -3.92 14.43
C ALA A 56 5.85 -3.65 15.95
N SER A 57 6.48 -2.54 16.38
CA SER A 57 6.57 -2.18 17.80
C SER A 57 5.22 -1.84 18.41
N PHE A 58 4.29 -1.28 17.63
CA PHE A 58 2.91 -1.02 18.06
C PHE A 58 1.99 -2.25 17.99
N GLY A 59 2.51 -3.37 17.47
CA GLY A 59 1.77 -4.64 17.37
C GLY A 59 0.89 -4.74 16.13
N ASP A 60 1.10 -3.94 15.09
CA ASP A 60 0.36 -4.03 13.81
C ASP A 60 0.59 -5.41 13.16
N PRO A 61 -0.44 -6.26 13.03
CA PRO A 61 -0.29 -7.61 12.51
C PRO A 61 0.12 -7.63 11.02
N MET A 62 -0.15 -6.55 10.30
CA MET A 62 0.19 -6.42 8.89
C MET A 62 1.60 -5.88 8.64
N ALA A 63 2.34 -5.51 9.69
CA ALA A 63 3.69 -4.98 9.55
C ALA A 63 4.66 -5.95 8.85
N ALA A 64 4.48 -7.27 9.02
CA ALA A 64 5.32 -8.29 8.36
C ALA A 64 4.87 -8.63 6.93
N VAL A 65 3.69 -8.20 6.51
CA VAL A 65 3.03 -8.65 5.25
C VAL A 65 2.94 -7.53 4.23
N VAL A 66 2.57 -6.31 4.68
CA VAL A 66 2.34 -5.16 3.80
C VAL A 66 3.36 -4.07 4.11
N PRO A 67 4.27 -3.73 3.18
CA PRO A 67 5.22 -2.62 3.35
C PRO A 67 4.50 -1.28 3.60
N ALA A 68 5.16 -0.35 4.27
CA ALA A 68 4.69 1.02 4.40
C ALA A 68 4.54 1.66 3.01
N HIS A 69 3.43 2.33 2.77
CA HIS A 69 3.08 2.89 1.46
C HIS A 69 2.03 4.01 1.58
N ILE A 70 1.85 4.76 0.50
CA ILE A 70 0.67 5.62 0.32
C ILE A 70 -0.27 4.93 -0.67
N THR A 71 -1.50 4.68 -0.26
CA THR A 71 -2.52 4.11 -1.14
C THR A 71 -3.04 5.16 -2.11
N LEU A 72 -2.98 4.90 -3.42
CA LEU A 72 -3.64 5.71 -4.45
C LEU A 72 -5.01 5.14 -4.80
N VAL A 73 -5.10 3.83 -4.98
CA VAL A 73 -6.38 3.12 -5.19
C VAL A 73 -6.43 1.99 -4.17
N THR A 74 -7.40 2.06 -3.27
CA THR A 74 -7.66 0.97 -2.33
C THR A 74 -8.28 -0.21 -3.08
N THR A 75 -8.29 -1.38 -2.46
CA THR A 75 -8.81 -2.63 -3.03
C THR A 75 -10.09 -2.42 -3.84
N THR A 76 -9.98 -2.62 -5.14
CA THR A 76 -11.04 -2.40 -6.12
C THR A 76 -11.13 -3.60 -7.05
N MET A 77 -12.37 -4.08 -7.29
CA MET A 77 -12.60 -5.16 -8.25
C MET A 77 -12.58 -4.61 -9.67
N THR A 78 -11.79 -5.23 -10.56
CA THR A 78 -11.86 -4.98 -12.00
C THR A 78 -12.28 -6.25 -12.73
N LYS A 79 -13.07 -6.09 -13.79
CA LYS A 79 -13.49 -7.17 -14.68
C LYS A 79 -12.61 -7.27 -15.92
N ASP A 80 -11.85 -6.22 -16.21
CA ASP A 80 -10.96 -6.14 -17.38
C ASP A 80 -9.55 -5.75 -16.92
N TRP A 81 -8.73 -6.77 -16.72
CA TRP A 81 -7.34 -6.59 -16.30
C TRP A 81 -6.50 -5.78 -17.30
N GLU A 82 -6.67 -6.06 -18.61
CA GLU A 82 -5.86 -5.39 -19.63
C GLU A 82 -6.25 -3.91 -19.78
N ALA A 83 -7.53 -3.59 -19.73
CA ALA A 83 -7.98 -2.20 -19.73
C ALA A 83 -7.49 -1.48 -18.47
N THR A 84 -7.54 -2.13 -17.30
CA THR A 84 -7.03 -1.57 -16.04
C THR A 84 -5.53 -1.31 -16.12
N ARG A 85 -4.76 -2.29 -16.58
CA ARG A 85 -3.31 -2.17 -16.73
C ARG A 85 -2.92 -1.04 -17.68
N THR A 86 -3.59 -0.96 -18.82
CA THR A 86 -3.37 0.10 -19.82
C THR A 86 -3.67 1.47 -19.21
N HIS A 87 -4.79 1.62 -18.53
CA HIS A 87 -5.19 2.86 -17.86
C HIS A 87 -4.15 3.32 -16.81
N VAL A 88 -3.70 2.42 -15.95
CA VAL A 88 -2.71 2.75 -14.90
C VAL A 88 -1.36 3.13 -15.53
N ARG A 89 -0.91 2.42 -16.58
CA ARG A 89 0.31 2.74 -17.35
C ARG A 89 0.27 4.12 -18.00
N GLU A 90 -0.84 4.48 -18.61
CA GLU A 90 -1.01 5.79 -19.25
C GLU A 90 -0.91 6.93 -18.25
N ILE A 91 -1.46 6.75 -17.04
CA ILE A 91 -1.39 7.74 -15.97
C ILE A 91 0.04 7.83 -15.44
N ALA A 92 0.70 6.70 -15.18
CA ALA A 92 2.10 6.69 -14.75
C ALA A 92 3.01 7.41 -15.76
N GLY A 93 2.86 7.12 -17.05
CA GLY A 93 3.66 7.74 -18.10
C GLY A 93 3.47 9.25 -18.25
N LYS A 94 2.35 9.80 -17.79
CA LYS A 94 2.07 11.26 -17.80
C LYS A 94 2.49 11.96 -16.51
N GLN A 95 2.70 11.22 -15.42
CA GLN A 95 3.11 11.77 -14.13
C GLN A 95 4.61 12.01 -14.11
N ALA A 96 5.04 13.22 -13.78
CA ALA A 96 6.45 13.49 -13.51
C ALA A 96 6.82 13.01 -12.09
N PRO A 97 8.06 12.56 -11.86
CA PRO A 97 8.56 12.33 -10.51
C PRO A 97 8.36 13.56 -9.61
N PHE A 98 8.05 13.33 -8.33
CA PHE A 98 7.81 14.39 -7.35
C PHE A 98 8.39 14.00 -5.99
N THR A 99 8.49 14.98 -5.11
CA THR A 99 8.95 14.78 -3.74
C THR A 99 7.77 14.59 -2.83
N VAL A 100 7.87 13.64 -1.90
CA VAL A 100 6.93 13.44 -0.81
C VAL A 100 7.62 13.76 0.51
N THR A 101 6.95 14.53 1.35
CA THR A 101 7.29 14.70 2.77
C THR A 101 6.15 14.13 3.60
N ILE A 102 6.48 13.13 4.42
CA ILE A 102 5.57 12.61 5.45
C ILE A 102 5.94 13.20 6.78
N ALA A 103 4.97 13.76 7.54
CA ALA A 103 5.27 14.42 8.80
C ALA A 103 4.07 14.47 9.75
N GLY A 104 4.37 14.29 11.02
CA GLY A 104 3.38 14.34 12.09
C GLY A 104 2.30 13.28 11.96
N THR A 105 1.58 13.06 13.04
CA THR A 105 0.54 12.02 13.11
C THR A 105 -0.85 12.60 12.91
N GLY A 106 -1.76 11.74 12.45
CA GLY A 106 -3.19 11.93 12.41
C GLY A 106 -3.91 10.62 12.76
N SER A 107 -5.22 10.69 13.00
CA SER A 107 -6.02 9.52 13.30
C SER A 107 -7.38 9.58 12.61
N PHE A 108 -7.88 8.43 12.18
CA PHE A 108 -9.26 8.30 11.68
C PHE A 108 -10.26 7.97 12.79
N ARG A 109 -9.82 7.89 14.05
CA ARG A 109 -10.72 7.66 15.19
C ARG A 109 -11.73 8.81 15.34
N PRO A 110 -12.98 8.55 15.70
CA PRO A 110 -13.55 7.25 16.09
C PRO A 110 -14.08 6.41 14.91
N VAL A 111 -13.95 6.86 13.65
CA VAL A 111 -14.51 6.17 12.47
C VAL A 111 -13.78 4.87 12.18
N SER A 112 -12.45 4.89 12.30
CA SER A 112 -11.60 3.72 12.13
C SER A 112 -10.42 3.75 13.10
N PRO A 113 -10.01 2.60 13.69
CA PRO A 113 -8.90 2.51 14.64
C PRO A 113 -7.54 2.56 13.93
N VAL A 114 -7.26 3.68 13.27
CA VAL A 114 -6.05 3.90 12.47
C VAL A 114 -5.33 5.14 12.95
N VAL A 115 -4.01 5.03 13.12
CA VAL A 115 -3.06 6.15 13.23
C VAL A 115 -2.15 6.14 12.01
N PHE A 116 -1.89 7.33 11.48
CA PHE A 116 -1.13 7.50 10.24
C PHE A 116 -0.20 8.72 10.31
N LEU A 117 0.79 8.76 9.42
CA LEU A 117 1.58 9.96 9.13
C LEU A 117 0.91 10.74 8.00
N ASN A 118 0.87 12.07 8.17
CA ASN A 118 0.33 12.97 7.16
C ASN A 118 1.29 13.09 5.98
N VAL A 119 0.75 13.33 4.80
CA VAL A 119 1.52 13.76 3.62
C VAL A 119 1.45 15.28 3.56
N GLU A 120 2.59 15.97 3.71
CA GLU A 120 2.71 17.43 3.58
C GLU A 120 3.04 17.80 2.12
N ASP A 121 4.31 17.62 1.71
CA ASP A 121 4.68 17.80 0.31
C ASP A 121 4.25 16.56 -0.50
N GLY A 122 3.86 16.77 -1.75
CA GLY A 122 3.34 15.71 -2.61
C GLY A 122 1.86 15.39 -2.38
N PHE A 123 1.19 16.08 -1.45
CA PHE A 123 -0.25 15.88 -1.20
C PHE A 123 -1.08 16.12 -2.46
N GLY A 124 -0.82 17.23 -3.16
CA GLY A 124 -1.53 17.59 -4.39
C GLY A 124 -1.33 16.57 -5.51
N GLU A 125 -0.11 16.07 -5.67
CA GLU A 125 0.24 15.03 -6.64
C GLU A 125 -0.49 13.71 -6.32
N CYS A 126 -0.51 13.29 -5.06
CA CYS A 126 -1.26 12.12 -4.61
C CYS A 126 -2.76 12.25 -4.90
N VAL A 127 -3.36 13.40 -4.58
CA VAL A 127 -4.79 13.68 -4.86
C VAL A 127 -5.06 13.67 -6.37
N ASN A 128 -4.17 14.25 -7.17
CA ASN A 128 -4.32 14.28 -8.62
C ASN A 128 -4.19 12.87 -9.24
N LEU A 129 -3.19 12.09 -8.81
CA LEU A 129 -3.02 10.69 -9.23
C LEU A 129 -4.25 9.84 -8.86
N HIS A 130 -4.70 9.94 -7.61
CA HIS A 130 -5.90 9.26 -7.16
C HIS A 130 -7.11 9.59 -8.05
N ARG A 131 -7.35 10.87 -8.31
CA ARG A 131 -8.49 11.30 -9.15
C ARG A 131 -8.41 10.77 -10.57
N GLN A 132 -7.21 10.74 -11.17
CA GLN A 132 -7.01 10.19 -12.51
C GLN A 132 -7.22 8.67 -12.52
N LEU A 133 -6.67 7.96 -11.54
CA LEU A 133 -6.81 6.51 -11.42
C LEU A 133 -8.26 6.09 -11.14
N GLN A 134 -9.03 6.87 -10.38
CA GLN A 134 -10.45 6.64 -10.06
C GLN A 134 -11.38 6.97 -11.22
N SER A 135 -10.89 6.97 -12.46
CA SER A 135 -11.70 7.12 -13.68
C SER A 135 -11.65 5.85 -14.53
N GLY A 136 -12.51 5.76 -15.57
CA GLY A 136 -12.52 4.64 -16.51
C GLY A 136 -12.75 3.29 -15.81
N PRO A 137 -11.87 2.29 -16.02
CA PRO A 137 -12.10 0.92 -15.50
C PRO A 137 -12.06 0.83 -13.97
N LEU A 138 -11.55 1.87 -13.27
CA LEU A 138 -11.46 1.92 -11.81
C LEU A 138 -12.43 2.92 -11.18
N GLU A 139 -13.34 3.48 -11.98
CA GLU A 139 -14.34 4.42 -11.48
C GLU A 139 -15.31 3.75 -10.51
N ARG A 140 -15.45 4.34 -9.31
CA ARG A 140 -16.42 3.92 -8.30
C ARG A 140 -16.72 5.05 -7.33
N GLU A 141 -17.86 4.98 -6.68
CA GLU A 141 -18.15 5.83 -5.52
C GLU A 141 -17.29 5.42 -4.32
N LEU A 142 -16.76 6.42 -3.64
CA LEU A 142 -16.01 6.24 -2.40
C LEU A 142 -16.85 6.73 -1.21
N PRO A 143 -16.85 6.00 -0.09
CA PRO A 143 -17.62 6.39 1.10
C PRO A 143 -17.08 7.65 1.79
N PHE A 144 -15.81 7.99 1.53
CA PHE A 144 -15.12 9.15 2.11
C PHE A 144 -14.26 9.85 1.04
N ALA A 145 -13.99 11.13 1.26
CA ALA A 145 -13.01 11.86 0.46
C ALA A 145 -11.62 11.23 0.60
N TYR A 146 -10.89 11.18 -0.50
CA TYR A 146 -9.53 10.66 -0.48
C TYR A 146 -8.62 11.55 0.37
N HIS A 147 -7.85 10.92 1.25
CA HIS A 147 -6.85 11.55 2.09
C HIS A 147 -5.54 10.73 2.01
N PRO A 148 -4.50 11.22 1.32
CA PRO A 148 -3.22 10.54 1.24
C PRO A 148 -2.56 10.47 2.62
N HIS A 149 -2.16 9.27 3.03
CA HIS A 149 -1.58 9.01 4.34
C HIS A 149 -0.72 7.75 4.33
N VAL A 150 0.07 7.58 5.38
CA VAL A 150 0.87 6.36 5.63
C VAL A 150 0.43 5.74 6.95
N THR A 151 -0.23 4.61 6.91
CA THR A 151 -0.66 3.89 8.11
C THR A 151 0.54 3.42 8.92
N VAL A 152 0.57 3.74 10.22
CA VAL A 152 1.59 3.31 11.17
C VAL A 152 1.06 2.44 12.29
N ALA A 153 -0.24 2.45 12.57
CA ALA A 153 -0.89 1.51 13.47
C ALA A 153 -2.34 1.26 13.02
N HIS A 154 -2.74 0.00 12.91
CA HIS A 154 -4.06 -0.42 12.49
C HIS A 154 -4.43 -1.73 13.18
N ASP A 155 -5.69 -1.85 13.64
CA ASP A 155 -6.22 -3.03 14.31
C ASP A 155 -5.39 -3.49 15.53
N VAL A 156 -4.87 -2.51 16.27
CA VAL A 156 -4.13 -2.72 17.53
C VAL A 156 -4.94 -2.19 18.72
N ALA A 157 -4.47 -2.49 19.95
CA ALA A 157 -5.11 -1.99 21.17
C ALA A 157 -5.16 -0.44 21.19
N PRO A 158 -6.19 0.17 21.83
CA PRO A 158 -6.30 1.62 21.91
C PRO A 158 -5.05 2.31 22.49
N GLU A 159 -4.38 1.68 23.46
CA GLU A 159 -3.15 2.17 24.09
C GLU A 159 -1.99 2.20 23.08
N SER A 160 -1.90 1.21 22.18
CA SER A 160 -0.89 1.19 21.10
C SER A 160 -1.16 2.26 20.04
N LEU A 161 -2.43 2.58 19.77
CA LEU A 161 -2.78 3.71 18.89
C LEU A 161 -2.37 5.05 19.51
N ASP A 162 -2.62 5.23 20.81
CA ASP A 162 -2.22 6.44 21.54
C ASP A 162 -0.69 6.58 21.59
N GLU A 163 0.02 5.47 21.81
CA GLU A 163 1.48 5.43 21.77
C GLU A 163 2.03 5.78 20.39
N ALA A 164 1.49 5.20 19.31
CA ALA A 164 1.90 5.50 17.95
C ALA A 164 1.71 6.98 17.60
N GLU A 165 0.58 7.57 17.99
CA GLU A 165 0.29 8.98 17.79
C GLU A 165 1.27 9.88 18.54
N ALA A 166 1.57 9.55 19.80
CA ALA A 166 2.46 10.34 20.64
C ALA A 166 3.94 10.22 20.23
N VAL A 167 4.42 9.02 19.91
CA VAL A 167 5.83 8.76 19.59
C VAL A 167 6.20 9.35 18.24
N LEU A 168 5.33 9.22 17.24
CA LEU A 168 5.59 9.66 15.86
C LEU A 168 5.11 11.09 15.57
N LYS A 169 4.61 11.84 16.53
CA LYS A 169 4.09 13.21 16.34
C LYS A 169 5.07 14.17 15.67
N ASP A 170 6.36 14.01 15.93
CA ASP A 170 7.44 14.83 15.39
C ASP A 170 8.24 14.10 14.28
N TYR A 171 7.77 12.93 13.84
CA TYR A 171 8.39 12.20 12.76
C TYR A 171 8.34 13.01 11.47
N ARG A 172 9.44 12.99 10.72
CA ARG A 172 9.53 13.64 9.41
C ARG A 172 10.50 12.91 8.51
N ALA A 173 10.07 12.60 7.29
CA ALA A 173 10.92 12.05 6.25
C ALA A 173 10.54 12.65 4.90
N THR A 174 11.55 12.95 4.07
CA THR A 174 11.38 13.51 2.71
C THR A 174 12.12 12.64 1.73
N PHE A 175 11.46 12.24 0.65
CA PHE A 175 12.03 11.34 -0.36
C PHE A 175 11.39 11.56 -1.74
N PRO A 176 12.13 11.23 -2.83
CA PRO A 176 11.58 11.26 -4.17
C PRO A 176 10.67 10.06 -4.41
N VAL A 177 9.60 10.28 -5.18
CA VAL A 177 8.71 9.24 -5.70
C VAL A 177 8.76 9.31 -7.22
N ALA A 178 9.18 8.22 -7.85
CA ALA A 178 9.38 8.13 -9.29
C ALA A 178 8.63 6.96 -9.94
N SER A 179 7.86 6.20 -9.16
CA SER A 179 7.07 5.07 -9.65
C SER A 179 5.83 4.83 -8.77
N MET A 180 4.91 4.03 -9.28
CA MET A 180 3.81 3.44 -8.52
C MET A 180 3.70 1.95 -8.82
N GLY A 181 3.20 1.17 -7.86
CA GLY A 181 2.99 -0.27 -7.98
C GLY A 181 1.53 -0.61 -8.23
N LEU A 182 1.26 -1.45 -9.23
CA LEU A 182 -0.03 -2.10 -9.45
C LEU A 182 0.01 -3.49 -8.82
N TYR A 183 -0.89 -3.74 -7.88
CA TYR A 183 -0.96 -4.97 -7.11
C TYR A 183 -2.26 -5.71 -7.39
N GLU A 184 -2.21 -7.02 -7.36
CA GLU A 184 -3.37 -7.90 -7.25
C GLU A 184 -3.46 -8.41 -5.81
N HIS A 185 -4.67 -8.47 -5.29
CA HIS A 185 -4.96 -9.12 -4.02
C HIS A 185 -5.45 -10.53 -4.31
N ASP A 186 -4.80 -11.52 -3.73
CA ASP A 186 -5.28 -12.90 -3.81
C ASP A 186 -6.45 -13.14 -2.84
N ASP A 187 -7.04 -14.34 -2.93
CA ASP A 187 -8.17 -14.76 -2.08
C ASP A 187 -7.83 -14.79 -0.57
N ASN A 188 -6.54 -14.75 -0.21
CA ASN A 188 -6.05 -14.68 1.16
C ASN A 188 -5.75 -13.25 1.61
N GLY A 189 -5.98 -12.25 0.75
CA GLY A 189 -5.68 -10.85 1.01
C GLY A 189 -4.19 -10.50 0.89
N ILE A 190 -3.36 -11.36 0.30
CA ILE A 190 -1.95 -11.10 0.07
C ILE A 190 -1.79 -10.25 -1.19
N TRP A 191 -1.00 -9.18 -1.05
CA TRP A 191 -0.72 -8.26 -2.14
C TRP A 191 0.44 -8.77 -2.99
N GLN A 192 0.18 -9.04 -4.26
CA GLN A 192 1.18 -9.45 -5.24
C GLN A 192 1.47 -8.31 -6.19
N LEU A 193 2.71 -7.83 -6.22
CA LEU A 193 3.12 -6.82 -7.21
C LEU A 193 3.03 -7.42 -8.60
N ARG A 194 2.20 -6.84 -9.44
CA ARG A 194 2.03 -7.24 -10.83
C ARG A 194 2.89 -6.40 -11.76
N GLU A 195 3.01 -5.13 -11.45
CA GLU A 195 3.81 -4.22 -12.26
C GLU A 195 4.29 -3.03 -11.43
N GLU A 196 5.56 -2.67 -11.59
CA GLU A 196 6.09 -1.39 -11.15
C GLU A 196 6.14 -0.45 -12.36
N LEU A 197 5.56 0.72 -12.22
CA LEU A 197 5.30 1.66 -13.29
C LEU A 197 6.06 2.95 -13.02
N ASP A 198 7.15 3.15 -13.76
CA ASP A 198 7.95 4.38 -13.68
C ASP A 198 7.13 5.58 -14.14
N PHE A 199 7.33 6.70 -13.48
CA PHE A 199 6.78 7.97 -13.89
C PHE A 199 7.53 8.52 -15.10
N GLY A 200 6.80 9.18 -16.00
CA GLY A 200 7.38 9.81 -17.18
C GLY A 200 8.35 10.92 -16.79
N THR A 201 9.44 11.05 -17.53
CA THR A 201 10.32 12.20 -17.40
C THR A 201 9.59 13.46 -17.87
N LYS A 202 9.69 14.57 -17.11
CA LYS A 202 9.24 15.87 -17.64
C LYS A 202 9.93 16.10 -18.99
N PRO A 203 9.21 16.55 -20.04
CA PRO A 203 9.86 17.08 -21.24
C PRO A 203 10.89 18.12 -20.79
N HIS A 204 12.14 17.94 -21.16
CA HIS A 204 13.16 18.94 -20.95
C HIS A 204 12.67 20.22 -21.65
N ASP A 205 12.44 21.29 -20.90
CA ASP A 205 12.01 22.58 -21.45
C ASP A 205 13.23 23.19 -22.13
N ASP A 206 13.44 22.81 -23.38
CA ASP A 206 14.53 23.29 -24.25
C ASP A 206 14.21 24.69 -24.80
N ARG A 207 13.57 25.55 -23.98
CA ARG A 207 13.35 26.95 -24.29
C ARG A 207 14.32 27.82 -23.51
N GLY A 208 15.50 28.04 -24.07
CA GLY A 208 16.31 29.12 -23.56
C GLY A 208 17.81 29.06 -23.77
N GLN A 209 18.29 28.84 -24.98
CA GLN A 209 19.66 29.27 -25.36
C GLN A 209 19.76 29.59 -26.85
N ASP A 210 18.92 30.48 -27.35
CA ASP A 210 19.19 31.16 -28.61
C ASP A 210 18.93 32.65 -28.41
N GLY A 211 19.98 33.41 -28.26
CA GLY A 211 19.85 34.86 -28.27
C GLY A 211 20.92 35.65 -27.58
N ALA A 212 22.17 35.39 -27.86
CA ALA A 212 23.18 36.44 -27.64
C ALA A 212 24.41 36.13 -28.53
N ALA A 213 24.29 36.44 -29.81
CA ALA A 213 25.42 36.66 -30.66
C ALA A 213 25.11 37.82 -31.61
N ASP A 214 25.98 38.79 -31.56
CA ASP A 214 26.31 39.73 -32.60
C ASP A 214 25.51 41.04 -32.71
N ALA A 215 26.07 42.08 -32.15
CA ALA A 215 26.06 43.41 -32.70
C ALA A 215 27.40 44.09 -32.40
N SER A 216 28.26 44.08 -33.38
CA SER A 216 29.39 44.98 -33.51
C SER A 216 28.98 46.41 -33.78
#